data_002aac53a676ee79bd47f192df774085
#
_entry.id   002aac53a676ee79bd47f192df774085
#
_cell.length_a   1.000
_cell.length_b   1.000
_cell.length_c   1.000
_cell.angle_alpha   90.00
_cell.angle_beta   90.00
_cell.angle_gamma   90.00
#
_symmetry.space_group_name_H-M   'P 1'
#
loop_
_entity.id
_entity.type
_entity.pdbx_description
1 polymer ?
#
loop_
_entity_poly.entity_id
_entity_poly.type
_entity_poly.pdbx_seq_one_letter_code
_entity_poly.pdbx_strand_id
1 'polypeptide(L)'
;MTPCIIAIAGPSGSGKSLFAQTLVQAVRQAIPGLSLSVIAEDAYYRDQSSLPPAQREQVNYDHPDALEQALLCEHLKALRAGRPVAVPVYDYARHTRSPQTREVAPAPVILVEGILLLADPDLRGLFDIRFYVDTPLDLCLLRRIERDMATRGRTLESITRQYEQSVRPMYHEFIRPSARHADMVITGGGRNSVAVDVVRRLVQTHAQGDGSR
;
A
#
# COMPACT_ATOMS: atom_id res chain seq x y z
N MET A 1 -15.27 -6.09 18.56
CA MET A 1 -15.50 -5.59 17.18
C MET A 1 -14.40 -6.14 16.30
N THR A 2 -14.73 -6.82 15.22
CA THR A 2 -13.75 -7.36 14.26
C THR A 2 -13.22 -6.21 13.40
N PRO A 3 -11.90 -6.01 13.28
CA PRO A 3 -11.33 -4.96 12.44
C PRO A 3 -11.75 -5.09 10.98
N CYS A 4 -12.13 -3.97 10.36
CA CYS A 4 -12.30 -3.86 8.91
C CYS A 4 -10.95 -3.61 8.25
N ILE A 5 -10.51 -4.53 7.38
CA ILE A 5 -9.24 -4.42 6.68
C ILE A 5 -9.51 -3.97 5.24
N ILE A 6 -9.01 -2.81 4.88
CA ILE A 6 -9.24 -2.17 3.58
C ILE A 6 -7.94 -2.13 2.78
N ALA A 7 -7.96 -2.71 1.59
CA ALA A 7 -6.84 -2.60 0.65
C ALA A 7 -7.00 -1.37 -0.26
N ILE A 8 -5.90 -0.65 -0.46
CA ILE A 8 -5.77 0.44 -1.42
C ILE A 8 -4.61 0.08 -2.36
N ALA A 9 -4.94 -0.58 -3.46
CA ALA A 9 -3.97 -1.02 -4.46
C ALA A 9 -3.85 -0.03 -5.62
N GLY A 10 -2.80 -0.17 -6.42
CA GLY A 10 -2.61 0.61 -7.63
C GLY A 10 -1.13 0.82 -7.96
N PRO A 11 -0.78 1.24 -9.18
CA PRO A 11 0.61 1.36 -9.61
C PRO A 11 1.39 2.42 -8.81
N SER A 12 2.72 2.29 -8.84
CA SER A 12 3.60 3.32 -8.26
C SER A 12 3.36 4.67 -8.95
N GLY A 13 3.16 5.73 -8.16
CA GLY A 13 2.81 7.06 -8.69
C GLY A 13 1.31 7.28 -8.94
N SER A 14 0.43 6.29 -8.72
CA SER A 14 -1.02 6.46 -8.90
C SER A 14 -1.66 7.43 -7.89
N GLY A 15 -1.01 7.70 -6.76
CA GLY A 15 -1.55 8.52 -5.69
C GLY A 15 -2.30 7.74 -4.60
N LYS A 16 -2.15 6.41 -4.55
CA LYS A 16 -2.75 5.57 -3.51
C LYS A 16 -2.35 5.99 -2.09
N SER A 17 -1.08 6.29 -1.85
CA SER A 17 -0.61 6.74 -0.53
C SER A 17 -1.20 8.09 -0.13
N LEU A 18 -1.32 9.03 -1.09
CA LEU A 18 -2.01 10.30 -0.86
C LEU A 18 -3.50 10.06 -0.56
N PHE A 19 -4.15 9.15 -1.30
CA PHE A 19 -5.54 8.79 -1.05
C PHE A 19 -5.72 8.20 0.37
N ALA A 20 -4.85 7.27 0.78
CA ALA A 20 -4.89 6.71 2.13
C ALA A 20 -4.70 7.79 3.22
N GLN A 21 -3.74 8.70 3.05
CA GLN A 21 -3.50 9.80 3.98
C GLN A 21 -4.69 10.75 4.06
N THR A 22 -5.25 11.16 2.92
CA THR A 22 -6.42 12.05 2.86
C THR A 22 -7.64 11.39 3.51
N LEU A 23 -7.85 10.09 3.27
CA LEU A 23 -8.91 9.31 3.89
C LEU A 23 -8.76 9.26 5.42
N VAL A 24 -7.55 8.98 5.92
CA VAL A 24 -7.26 8.98 7.37
C VAL A 24 -7.60 10.34 7.99
N GLN A 25 -7.21 11.44 7.35
CA GLN A 25 -7.52 12.79 7.84
C GLN A 25 -9.03 13.04 7.85
N ALA A 26 -9.73 12.71 6.77
CA ALA A 26 -11.19 12.88 6.66
C ALA A 26 -11.95 12.05 7.70
N VAL A 27 -11.52 10.80 7.94
CA VAL A 27 -12.14 9.94 8.96
C VAL A 27 -11.90 10.48 10.36
N ARG A 28 -10.68 10.91 10.69
CA ARG A 28 -10.36 11.50 12.02
C ARG A 28 -11.16 12.76 12.31
N GLN A 29 -11.41 13.58 11.28
CA GLN A 29 -12.23 14.79 11.41
C GLN A 29 -13.72 14.47 11.61
N ALA A 30 -14.22 13.46 10.87
CA ALA A 30 -15.65 13.11 10.92
C ALA A 30 -16.05 12.25 12.13
N ILE A 31 -15.10 11.46 12.66
CA ILE A 31 -15.35 10.52 13.76
C ILE A 31 -14.22 10.68 14.79
N PRO A 32 -14.29 11.70 15.66
CA PRO A 32 -13.31 11.87 16.72
C PRO A 32 -13.24 10.62 17.61
N GLY A 33 -12.02 10.14 17.89
CA GLY A 33 -11.80 8.96 18.72
C GLY A 33 -11.75 7.62 17.97
N LEU A 34 -12.12 7.56 16.67
CA LEU A 34 -11.92 6.34 15.89
C LEU A 34 -10.42 6.16 15.58
N SER A 35 -9.85 5.06 16.08
CA SER A 35 -8.48 4.70 15.75
C SER A 35 -8.42 4.01 14.39
N LEU A 36 -7.37 4.36 13.61
CA LEU A 36 -7.04 3.72 12.34
C LEU A 36 -5.57 3.35 12.34
N SER A 37 -5.27 2.15 11.86
CA SER A 37 -3.92 1.71 11.58
C SER A 37 -3.66 1.73 10.08
N VAL A 38 -2.46 2.19 9.67
CA VAL A 38 -2.04 2.21 8.27
C VAL A 38 -0.78 1.38 8.13
N ILE A 39 -0.80 0.47 7.15
CA ILE A 39 0.31 -0.41 6.81
C ILE A 39 0.63 -0.20 5.32
N ALA A 40 1.89 0.08 5.02
CA ALA A 40 2.39 0.11 3.66
C ALA A 40 2.99 -1.26 3.31
N GLU A 41 2.59 -1.84 2.18
CA GLU A 41 3.15 -3.09 1.65
C GLU A 41 4.66 -3.01 1.46
N ASP A 42 5.16 -1.83 1.06
CA ASP A 42 6.58 -1.56 0.87
C ASP A 42 7.44 -1.82 2.14
N ALA A 43 6.85 -1.80 3.34
CA ALA A 43 7.54 -2.18 4.57
C ALA A 43 7.96 -3.67 4.55
N TYR A 44 7.28 -4.49 3.76
CA TYR A 44 7.47 -5.94 3.69
C TYR A 44 8.40 -6.38 2.55
N TYR A 45 9.11 -5.47 1.87
CA TYR A 45 10.21 -5.90 1.01
C TYR A 45 11.17 -6.79 1.79
N ARG A 46 11.65 -7.85 1.14
CA ARG A 46 12.61 -8.78 1.75
C ARG A 46 13.86 -8.06 2.20
N ASP A 47 14.45 -8.54 3.28
CA ASP A 47 15.77 -8.07 3.71
C ASP A 47 16.83 -8.44 2.67
N GLN A 48 17.55 -7.45 2.20
CA GLN A 48 18.63 -7.58 1.22
C GLN A 48 20.01 -7.32 1.85
N SER A 49 20.11 -7.34 3.19
CA SER A 49 21.34 -7.03 3.91
C SER A 49 22.51 -7.94 3.54
N SER A 50 22.24 -9.17 3.11
CA SER A 50 23.23 -10.13 2.63
C SER A 50 23.83 -9.80 1.26
N LEU A 51 23.17 -8.92 0.45
CA LEU A 51 23.67 -8.52 -0.86
C LEU A 51 24.54 -7.27 -0.77
N PRO A 52 25.58 -7.14 -1.60
CA PRO A 52 26.30 -5.87 -1.78
C PRO A 52 25.35 -4.76 -2.27
N PRO A 53 25.59 -3.47 -1.89
CA PRO A 53 24.70 -2.36 -2.28
C PRO A 53 24.39 -2.29 -3.77
N ALA A 54 25.38 -2.45 -4.63
CA ALA A 54 25.18 -2.41 -6.09
C ALA A 54 24.26 -3.52 -6.62
N GLN A 55 24.19 -4.68 -5.95
CA GLN A 55 23.26 -5.74 -6.32
C GLN A 55 21.84 -5.49 -5.80
N ARG A 56 21.70 -4.82 -4.66
CA ARG A 56 20.38 -4.43 -4.14
C ARG A 56 19.64 -3.50 -5.10
N GLU A 57 20.36 -2.58 -5.74
CA GLU A 57 19.79 -1.66 -6.75
C GLU A 57 19.24 -2.37 -7.99
N GLN A 58 19.72 -3.60 -8.26
CA GLN A 58 19.31 -4.41 -9.41
C GLN A 58 18.11 -5.32 -9.11
N VAL A 59 17.69 -5.43 -7.84
CA VAL A 59 16.53 -6.22 -7.46
C VAL A 59 15.26 -5.62 -8.08
N ASN A 60 14.42 -6.50 -8.64
CA ASN A 60 13.12 -6.08 -9.18
C ASN A 60 12.10 -5.94 -8.04
N TYR A 61 12.01 -4.74 -7.46
CA TYR A 61 11.10 -4.45 -6.35
C TYR A 61 9.61 -4.39 -6.75
N ASP A 62 9.31 -4.45 -8.04
CA ASP A 62 7.93 -4.49 -8.52
C ASP A 62 7.45 -5.94 -8.79
N HIS A 63 8.32 -6.95 -8.59
CA HIS A 63 7.96 -8.37 -8.68
C HIS A 63 7.44 -8.89 -7.33
N PRO A 64 6.43 -9.79 -7.32
CA PRO A 64 5.91 -10.38 -6.07
C PRO A 64 6.97 -11.02 -5.17
N ASP A 65 7.99 -11.66 -5.74
CA ASP A 65 9.06 -12.31 -4.99
C ASP A 65 9.92 -11.33 -4.17
N ALA A 66 9.87 -10.03 -4.46
CA ALA A 66 10.57 -9.02 -3.69
C ALA A 66 9.94 -8.78 -2.30
N LEU A 67 8.70 -9.25 -2.09
CA LEU A 67 7.93 -9.04 -0.88
C LEU A 67 7.83 -10.31 -0.02
N GLU A 68 7.77 -10.13 1.29
CA GLU A 68 7.36 -11.17 2.25
C GLU A 68 5.85 -11.10 2.49
N GLN A 69 5.06 -11.47 1.49
CA GLN A 69 3.60 -11.44 1.56
C GLN A 69 3.06 -12.36 2.68
N ALA A 70 3.72 -13.48 2.94
CA ALA A 70 3.37 -14.36 4.05
C ALA A 70 3.44 -13.64 5.41
N LEU A 71 4.49 -12.84 5.65
CA LEU A 71 4.61 -12.05 6.87
C LEU A 71 3.52 -10.97 6.97
N LEU A 72 3.17 -10.32 5.85
CA LEU A 72 2.05 -9.37 5.84
C LEU A 72 0.73 -10.08 6.16
N CYS A 73 0.48 -11.26 5.60
CA CYS A 73 -0.70 -12.08 5.93
C CYS A 73 -0.76 -12.43 7.43
N GLU A 74 0.37 -12.86 8.01
CA GLU A 74 0.45 -13.16 9.45
C GLU A 74 0.13 -11.95 10.30
N HIS A 75 0.69 -10.78 9.95
CA HIS A 75 0.43 -9.54 10.68
C HIS A 75 -1.04 -9.10 10.57
N LEU A 76 -1.66 -9.19 9.40
CA LEU A 76 -3.07 -8.85 9.25
C LEU A 76 -3.97 -9.81 10.04
N LYS A 77 -3.68 -11.11 10.05
CA LYS A 77 -4.38 -12.10 10.89
C LYS A 77 -4.22 -11.81 12.37
N ALA A 78 -3.02 -11.43 12.82
CA ALA A 78 -2.75 -11.09 14.21
C ALA A 78 -3.52 -9.83 14.64
N LEU A 79 -3.50 -8.77 13.81
CA LEU A 79 -4.25 -7.55 14.06
C LEU A 79 -5.77 -7.79 14.09
N ARG A 80 -6.30 -8.64 13.19
CA ARG A 80 -7.71 -9.06 13.19
C ARG A 80 -8.09 -9.81 14.48
N ALA A 81 -7.13 -10.55 15.04
CA ALA A 81 -7.28 -11.26 16.32
C ALA A 81 -7.02 -10.37 17.56
N GLY A 82 -6.87 -9.04 17.39
CA GLY A 82 -6.66 -8.11 18.49
C GLY A 82 -5.23 -8.10 19.04
N ARG A 83 -4.24 -8.63 18.32
CA ARG A 83 -2.83 -8.67 18.75
C ARG A 83 -2.00 -7.64 18.01
N PRO A 84 -1.15 -6.84 18.71
CA PRO A 84 -0.24 -5.91 18.06
C PRO A 84 0.85 -6.66 17.27
N VAL A 85 1.43 -5.97 16.27
CA VAL A 85 2.47 -6.52 15.41
C VAL A 85 3.64 -5.55 15.25
N ALA A 86 4.84 -6.09 15.02
CA ALA A 86 6.06 -5.33 14.77
C ALA A 86 6.30 -5.23 13.24
N VAL A 87 5.72 -4.21 12.62
CA VAL A 87 5.85 -3.97 11.17
C VAL A 87 7.30 -3.59 10.86
N PRO A 88 7.96 -4.23 9.86
CA PRO A 88 9.30 -3.85 9.44
C PRO A 88 9.38 -2.39 9.00
N VAL A 89 10.59 -1.84 9.04
CA VAL A 89 10.89 -0.52 8.47
C VAL A 89 11.86 -0.72 7.31
N TYR A 90 11.46 -0.27 6.13
CA TYR A 90 12.29 -0.37 4.93
C TYR A 90 13.07 0.94 4.69
N ASP A 91 14.38 0.80 4.46
CA ASP A 91 15.28 1.90 4.13
C ASP A 91 15.46 1.99 2.61
N TYR A 92 14.78 2.95 1.99
CA TYR A 92 14.83 3.17 0.53
C TYR A 92 16.19 3.65 0.03
N ALA A 93 17.00 4.29 0.89
CA ALA A 93 18.33 4.76 0.51
C ALA A 93 19.34 3.61 0.48
N ARG A 94 19.15 2.61 1.33
CA ARG A 94 20.00 1.42 1.43
C ARG A 94 19.47 0.22 0.68
N HIS A 95 18.25 0.30 0.15
CA HIS A 95 17.55 -0.81 -0.51
C HIS A 95 17.52 -2.09 0.34
N THR A 96 17.21 -1.97 1.65
CA THR A 96 17.09 -3.11 2.56
C THR A 96 16.23 -2.76 3.77
N ARG A 97 15.87 -3.74 4.59
CA ARG A 97 15.21 -3.49 5.87
C ARG A 97 16.15 -2.84 6.87
N SER A 98 15.60 -1.92 7.66
CA SER A 98 16.20 -1.45 8.89
C SER A 98 16.09 -2.54 9.97
N PRO A 99 17.04 -2.60 10.94
CA PRO A 99 16.87 -3.44 12.11
C PRO A 99 15.73 -3.00 13.04
N GLN A 100 15.19 -1.80 12.82
CA GLN A 100 14.07 -1.26 13.58
C GLN A 100 12.74 -1.80 13.06
N THR A 101 11.77 -1.90 13.95
CA THR A 101 10.37 -2.19 13.62
C THR A 101 9.48 -1.08 14.18
N ARG A 102 8.29 -0.94 13.62
CA ARG A 102 7.25 -0.05 14.10
C ARG A 102 6.10 -0.88 14.66
N GLU A 103 5.79 -0.71 15.94
CA GLU A 103 4.64 -1.35 16.53
C GLU A 103 3.35 -0.78 15.92
N VAL A 104 2.44 -1.67 15.53
CA VAL A 104 1.09 -1.35 15.07
C VAL A 104 0.10 -2.06 15.95
N ALA A 105 -0.69 -1.28 16.68
CA ALA A 105 -1.76 -1.80 17.51
C ALA A 105 -3.00 -2.16 16.67
N PRO A 106 -3.82 -3.12 17.12
CA PRO A 106 -5.13 -3.38 16.55
C PRO A 106 -5.99 -2.11 16.55
N ALA A 107 -6.76 -1.93 15.49
CA ALA A 107 -7.68 -0.81 15.35
C ALA A 107 -8.97 -1.27 14.65
N PRO A 108 -10.13 -0.62 14.90
CA PRO A 108 -11.38 -0.95 14.23
C PRO A 108 -11.28 -0.91 12.69
N VAL A 109 -10.39 -0.08 12.16
CA VAL A 109 -10.12 0.02 10.73
C VAL A 109 -8.62 -0.05 10.48
N ILE A 110 -8.23 -0.93 9.57
CA ILE A 110 -6.84 -1.13 9.13
C ILE A 110 -6.79 -0.84 7.63
N LEU A 111 -6.05 0.20 7.24
CA LEU A 111 -5.77 0.51 5.84
C LEU A 111 -4.44 -0.13 5.45
N VAL A 112 -4.45 -0.87 4.35
CA VAL A 112 -3.22 -1.44 3.76
C VAL A 112 -3.07 -0.83 2.36
N GLU A 113 -1.93 -0.20 2.09
CA GLU A 113 -1.67 0.36 0.76
C GLU A 113 -0.45 -0.29 0.11
N GLY A 114 -0.55 -0.57 -1.19
CA GLY A 114 0.53 -1.22 -1.90
C GLY A 114 0.28 -1.42 -3.39
N ILE A 115 1.29 -1.94 -4.09
CA ILE A 115 1.20 -2.16 -5.53
C ILE A 115 0.73 -3.57 -5.91
N LEU A 116 0.99 -4.57 -5.05
CA LEU A 116 0.75 -5.99 -5.33
C LEU A 116 -0.32 -6.64 -4.43
N LEU A 117 -0.95 -5.89 -3.55
CA LEU A 117 -1.95 -6.37 -2.57
C LEU A 117 -3.04 -7.25 -3.20
N LEU A 118 -3.49 -6.89 -4.40
CA LEU A 118 -4.55 -7.61 -5.10
C LEU A 118 -4.02 -8.68 -6.07
N ALA A 119 -2.71 -8.76 -6.27
CA ALA A 119 -2.10 -9.81 -7.08
C ALA A 119 -2.03 -11.14 -6.33
N ASP A 120 -1.83 -11.10 -5.00
CA ASP A 120 -1.73 -12.28 -4.15
C ASP A 120 -3.11 -12.77 -3.69
N PRO A 121 -3.47 -14.07 -3.93
CA PRO A 121 -4.77 -14.61 -3.55
C PRO A 121 -4.98 -14.72 -2.04
N ASP A 122 -3.93 -14.98 -1.26
CA ASP A 122 -4.02 -15.14 0.19
C ASP A 122 -4.26 -13.79 0.87
N LEU A 123 -3.56 -12.74 0.39
CA LEU A 123 -3.82 -11.36 0.84
C LEU A 123 -5.23 -10.91 0.48
N ARG A 124 -5.70 -11.18 -0.75
CA ARG A 124 -7.06 -10.81 -1.17
C ARG A 124 -8.14 -11.37 -0.25
N GLY A 125 -7.95 -12.58 0.26
CA GLY A 125 -8.88 -13.23 1.19
C GLY A 125 -8.95 -12.56 2.57
N LEU A 126 -7.98 -11.69 2.89
CA LEU A 126 -7.94 -10.99 4.17
C LEU A 126 -8.57 -9.59 4.10
N PHE A 127 -8.84 -9.05 2.93
CA PHE A 127 -9.42 -7.73 2.78
C PHE A 127 -10.95 -7.79 2.75
N ASP A 128 -11.58 -6.97 3.57
CA ASP A 128 -13.04 -6.82 3.61
C ASP A 128 -13.50 -5.89 2.48
N ILE A 129 -12.67 -4.91 2.09
CA ILE A 129 -12.92 -3.97 1.00
C ILE A 129 -11.62 -3.73 0.23
N ARG A 130 -11.73 -3.72 -1.10
CA ARG A 130 -10.58 -3.62 -2.01
C ARG A 130 -10.79 -2.49 -3.00
N PHE A 131 -9.95 -1.47 -2.88
CA PHE A 131 -9.88 -0.34 -3.80
C PHE A 131 -8.69 -0.48 -4.74
N TYR A 132 -8.89 -0.11 -6.01
CA TYR A 132 -7.81 0.05 -6.96
C TYR A 132 -7.76 1.50 -7.43
N VAL A 133 -6.64 2.16 -7.23
CA VAL A 133 -6.41 3.54 -7.67
C VAL A 133 -5.87 3.51 -9.09
N ASP A 134 -6.74 3.85 -10.04
CA ASP A 134 -6.40 3.89 -11.47
C ASP A 134 -5.96 5.30 -11.88
N THR A 135 -4.76 5.38 -12.42
CA THR A 135 -4.16 6.61 -12.92
C THR A 135 -3.37 6.27 -14.20
N PRO A 136 -3.50 7.06 -15.28
CA PRO A 136 -2.73 6.86 -16.49
C PRO A 136 -1.22 6.71 -16.22
N LEU A 137 -0.57 5.77 -16.93
CA LEU A 137 0.83 5.41 -16.67
C LEU A 137 1.82 6.56 -16.91
N ASP A 138 1.54 7.43 -17.86
CA ASP A 138 2.32 8.65 -18.12
C ASP A 138 2.33 9.58 -16.90
N LEU A 139 1.17 9.81 -16.27
CA LEU A 139 1.08 10.57 -15.03
C LEU A 139 1.76 9.86 -13.86
N CYS A 140 1.63 8.53 -13.79
CA CYS A 140 2.35 7.74 -12.79
C CYS A 140 3.86 7.89 -12.92
N LEU A 141 4.38 7.84 -14.16
CA LEU A 141 5.81 8.00 -14.44
C LEU A 141 6.30 9.40 -14.09
N LEU A 142 5.60 10.45 -14.49
CA LEU A 142 5.96 11.83 -14.16
C LEU A 142 6.04 12.04 -12.63
N ARG A 143 5.03 11.60 -11.89
CA ARG A 143 5.02 11.69 -10.42
C ARG A 143 6.13 10.86 -9.77
N ARG A 144 6.46 9.69 -10.36
CA ARG A 144 7.58 8.86 -9.91
C ARG A 144 8.91 9.57 -10.11
N ILE A 145 9.12 10.20 -11.28
CA ILE A 145 10.34 10.98 -11.58
C ILE A 145 10.50 12.09 -10.56
N GLU A 146 9.48 12.93 -10.40
CA GLU A 146 9.50 14.05 -9.44
C GLU A 146 9.83 13.58 -8.01
N ARG A 147 9.13 12.57 -7.54
CA ARG A 147 9.34 12.02 -6.19
C ARG A 147 10.74 11.44 -6.02
N ASP A 148 11.18 10.56 -6.93
CA ASP A 148 12.42 9.80 -6.76
C ASP A 148 13.65 10.71 -6.92
N MET A 149 13.57 11.76 -7.73
CA MET A 149 14.60 12.79 -7.79
C MET A 149 14.63 13.64 -6.51
N ALA A 150 13.47 14.09 -6.03
CA ALA A 150 13.40 15.00 -4.87
C ALA A 150 13.70 14.31 -3.53
N THR A 151 13.28 13.04 -3.35
CA THR A 151 13.29 12.38 -2.03
C THR A 151 14.23 11.17 -1.92
N ARG A 152 14.68 10.61 -3.05
CA ARG A 152 15.50 9.40 -3.08
C ARG A 152 16.87 9.61 -3.73
N GLY A 153 17.18 10.83 -4.16
CA GLY A 153 18.46 11.21 -4.77
C GLY A 153 18.77 10.49 -6.09
N ARG A 154 17.75 9.99 -6.79
CA ARG A 154 17.94 9.23 -8.03
C ARG A 154 18.09 10.16 -9.24
N THR A 155 18.81 9.70 -10.24
CA THR A 155 18.91 10.39 -11.54
C THR A 155 17.76 10.01 -12.45
N LEU A 156 17.41 10.91 -13.40
CA LEU A 156 16.40 10.65 -14.42
C LEU A 156 16.72 9.37 -15.21
N GLU A 157 17.98 9.20 -15.62
CA GLU A 157 18.45 8.01 -16.35
C GLU A 157 18.21 6.72 -15.56
N SER A 158 18.52 6.71 -14.24
CA SER A 158 18.29 5.56 -13.37
C SER A 158 16.80 5.21 -13.26
N ILE A 159 15.93 6.25 -13.15
CA ILE A 159 14.49 6.06 -13.02
C ILE A 159 13.88 5.52 -14.32
N THR A 160 14.25 6.10 -15.48
CA THR A 160 13.72 5.67 -16.79
C THR A 160 14.18 4.27 -17.14
N ARG A 161 15.45 3.93 -16.90
CA ARG A 161 15.97 2.57 -17.09
C ARG A 161 15.20 1.55 -16.25
N GLN A 162 14.99 1.81 -14.96
CA GLN A 162 14.21 0.93 -14.09
C GLN A 162 12.75 0.82 -14.56
N TYR A 163 12.15 1.92 -15.01
CA TYR A 163 10.79 1.91 -15.51
C TYR A 163 10.62 0.97 -16.69
N GLU A 164 11.54 1.02 -17.64
CA GLU A 164 11.51 0.16 -18.82
C GLU A 164 11.80 -1.30 -18.50
N GLN A 165 12.79 -1.56 -17.63
CA GLN A 165 13.26 -2.91 -17.35
C GLN A 165 12.40 -3.69 -16.36
N SER A 166 11.78 -3.02 -15.40
CA SER A 166 11.00 -3.70 -14.34
C SER A 166 9.61 -3.12 -14.13
N VAL A 167 9.49 -1.82 -13.85
CA VAL A 167 8.21 -1.24 -13.39
C VAL A 167 7.08 -1.45 -14.42
N ARG A 168 7.32 -1.11 -15.68
CA ARG A 168 6.32 -1.24 -16.75
C ARG A 168 5.99 -2.71 -17.08
N PRO A 169 6.95 -3.63 -17.23
CA PRO A 169 6.67 -5.06 -17.36
C PRO A 169 5.83 -5.61 -16.20
N MET A 170 6.25 -5.36 -14.96
CA MET A 170 5.53 -5.86 -13.77
C MET A 170 4.14 -5.24 -13.61
N TYR A 171 3.95 -3.99 -14.04
CA TYR A 171 2.61 -3.41 -14.11
C TYR A 171 1.69 -4.21 -15.02
N HIS A 172 2.14 -4.58 -16.22
CA HIS A 172 1.32 -5.34 -17.17
C HIS A 172 1.09 -6.78 -16.73
N GLU A 173 2.07 -7.38 -16.07
CA GLU A 173 2.04 -8.78 -15.65
C GLU A 173 1.21 -8.99 -14.38
N PHE A 174 1.39 -8.15 -13.36
CA PHE A 174 0.81 -8.35 -12.04
C PHE A 174 -0.20 -7.28 -11.63
N ILE A 175 0.17 -5.99 -11.77
CA ILE A 175 -0.58 -4.90 -11.14
C ILE A 175 -1.88 -4.61 -11.89
N ARG A 176 -1.80 -4.39 -13.21
CA ARG A 176 -2.98 -4.11 -14.03
C ARG A 176 -4.02 -5.25 -14.00
N PRO A 177 -3.64 -6.53 -14.18
CA PRO A 177 -4.59 -7.63 -14.10
C PRO A 177 -5.26 -7.76 -12.72
N SER A 178 -4.59 -7.35 -11.64
CA SER A 178 -5.14 -7.43 -10.29
C SER A 178 -6.31 -6.47 -10.05
N ALA A 179 -6.45 -5.41 -10.85
CA ALA A 179 -7.57 -4.46 -10.76
C ALA A 179 -8.96 -5.13 -10.86
N ARG A 180 -9.08 -6.27 -11.56
CA ARG A 180 -10.32 -7.06 -11.65
C ARG A 180 -10.81 -7.62 -10.30
N HIS A 181 -9.95 -7.63 -9.29
CA HIS A 181 -10.26 -8.10 -7.95
C HIS A 181 -10.66 -6.98 -7.00
N ALA A 182 -10.65 -5.72 -7.46
CA ALA A 182 -11.12 -4.59 -6.69
C ALA A 182 -12.65 -4.56 -6.64
N ASP A 183 -13.19 -4.16 -5.49
CA ASP A 183 -14.62 -3.91 -5.32
C ASP A 183 -15.00 -2.54 -5.93
N MET A 184 -14.02 -1.59 -5.96
CA MET A 184 -14.20 -0.28 -6.56
C MET A 184 -12.89 0.25 -7.16
N VAL A 185 -12.99 0.86 -8.35
CA VAL A 185 -11.88 1.56 -9.01
C VAL A 185 -12.01 3.06 -8.73
N ILE A 186 -10.93 3.66 -8.22
CA ILE A 186 -10.85 5.09 -7.90
C ILE A 186 -9.96 5.79 -8.92
N THR A 187 -10.52 6.75 -9.62
CA THR A 187 -9.78 7.62 -10.54
C THR A 187 -9.30 8.89 -9.84
N GLY A 188 -8.20 9.50 -10.31
CA GLY A 188 -7.69 10.75 -9.76
C GLY A 188 -6.94 10.64 -8.43
N GLY A 189 -6.84 9.46 -7.84
CA GLY A 189 -6.09 9.20 -6.60
C GLY A 189 -6.55 10.06 -5.42
N GLY A 190 -5.63 10.52 -4.58
CA GLY A 190 -5.92 11.30 -3.35
C GLY A 190 -6.48 12.71 -3.60
N ARG A 191 -6.52 13.16 -4.84
CA ARG A 191 -7.17 14.43 -5.24
C ARG A 191 -8.66 14.26 -5.53
N ASN A 192 -9.18 13.04 -5.59
CA ASN A 192 -10.60 12.76 -5.79
C ASN A 192 -11.34 12.88 -4.45
N SER A 193 -11.77 14.10 -4.12
CA SER A 193 -12.50 14.39 -2.87
C SER A 193 -13.83 13.64 -2.77
N VAL A 194 -14.50 13.40 -3.90
CA VAL A 194 -15.76 12.62 -3.91
C VAL A 194 -15.50 11.18 -3.52
N ALA A 195 -14.47 10.55 -4.09
CA ALA A 195 -14.11 9.19 -3.70
C ALA A 195 -13.69 9.10 -2.23
N VAL A 196 -12.91 10.07 -1.74
CA VAL A 196 -12.53 10.15 -0.32
C VAL A 196 -13.79 10.23 0.58
N ASP A 197 -14.77 11.07 0.22
CA ASP A 197 -16.00 11.20 1.03
C ASP A 197 -16.85 9.93 1.00
N VAL A 198 -16.99 9.27 -0.15
CA VAL A 198 -17.69 7.98 -0.27
C VAL A 198 -17.04 6.92 0.61
N VAL A 199 -15.73 6.77 0.54
CA VAL A 199 -15.01 5.76 1.34
C VAL A 199 -15.03 6.11 2.83
N ARG A 200 -14.94 7.40 3.18
CA ARG A 200 -15.10 7.86 4.56
C ARG A 200 -16.47 7.47 5.13
N ARG A 201 -17.55 7.68 4.39
CA ARG A 201 -18.91 7.27 4.82
C ARG A 201 -19.02 5.76 5.00
N LEU A 202 -18.42 4.98 4.10
CA LEU A 202 -18.39 3.54 4.19
C LEU A 202 -17.64 3.07 5.46
N VAL A 203 -16.49 3.68 5.76
CA VAL A 203 -15.75 3.45 7.01
C VAL A 203 -16.59 3.82 8.23
N GLN A 204 -17.31 4.95 8.17
CA GLN A 204 -18.19 5.40 9.25
C GLN A 204 -19.34 4.41 9.51
N THR A 205 -20.01 3.96 8.45
CA THR A 205 -21.09 2.97 8.57
C THR A 205 -20.59 1.68 9.18
N HIS A 206 -19.41 1.22 8.76
CA HIS A 206 -18.80 0.00 9.28
C HIS A 206 -18.44 0.14 10.77
N ALA A 207 -17.85 1.27 11.15
CA ALA A 207 -17.48 1.53 12.55
C ALA A 207 -18.68 1.73 13.48
N GLN A 208 -19.84 2.14 12.96
CA GLN A 208 -21.09 2.35 13.72
C GLN A 208 -22.05 1.17 13.65
N GLY A 209 -21.93 0.31 12.62
CA GLY A 209 -22.92 -0.68 12.25
C GLY A 209 -22.82 -2.04 12.94
N ASP A 210 -21.86 -2.26 13.82
CA ASP A 210 -21.73 -3.54 14.56
C ASP A 210 -22.67 -3.64 15.79
N GLY A 211 -23.62 -2.73 15.88
CA GLY A 211 -24.69 -2.72 16.91
C GLY A 211 -26.04 -3.29 16.45
N SER A 212 -26.16 -3.75 15.19
CA SER A 212 -27.43 -4.24 14.64
C SER A 212 -27.25 -5.40 13.66
N ARG A 213 -26.77 -6.53 14.16
CA ARG A 213 -27.06 -7.86 13.59
C ARG A 213 -27.16 -8.88 14.70
#